data_f5b1a6472d603414265f8cde90c3150c
#
_entry.id   f5b1a6472d603414265f8cde90c3150c
#
_cell.length_a   1.000
_cell.length_b   1.000
_cell.length_c   1.000
_cell.angle_alpha   90.00
_cell.angle_beta   90.00
_cell.angle_gamma   90.00
#
_symmetry.space_group_name_H-M   'P 1'
#
loop_
_entity.id
_entity.type
_entity.pdbx_description
1 polymer ?
#
loop_
_entity_poly.entity_id
_entity_poly.type
_entity_poly.pdbx_seq_one_letter_code
_entity_poly.pdbx_strand_id
1 'polypeptide(L)'
;MKRFILLFAILLCAAVSANAQYATKPSYKELKEVYNFRMYFEHETDPYNVSMAGIFGFFNPGIPQLVMNETLRGALFFGGSAISLYLAEDAVQELSKLTAYDSSGQPYYTDTDKAAKYTKIMLGGLAVDLGIAIWSCIDAKRVAKVKNMYYQDVMGRQAAIKMDVEPFLSYTPSTVSGSVKPAAGLSMKFSF
;
A
#
# COMPACT_ATOMS: atom_id res chain seq x y z
N MET A 1 -11.07 25.53 3.30
CA MET A 1 -11.26 24.08 3.46
C MET A 1 -11.99 23.41 2.30
N LYS A 2 -13.20 23.81 1.87
CA LYS A 2 -13.92 23.19 0.73
C LYS A 2 -13.06 23.04 -0.55
N ARG A 3 -12.23 24.01 -0.88
CA ARG A 3 -11.32 23.98 -2.06
C ARG A 3 -10.18 22.96 -1.91
N PHE A 4 -9.70 22.73 -0.70
CA PHE A 4 -8.66 21.73 -0.41
C PHE A 4 -9.20 20.30 -0.54
N ILE A 5 -10.42 20.05 -0.06
CA ILE A 5 -11.10 18.75 -0.20
C ILE A 5 -11.36 18.45 -1.67
N LEU A 6 -11.79 19.45 -2.44
CA LEU A 6 -12.02 19.30 -3.88
C LEU A 6 -10.74 19.01 -4.66
N LEU A 7 -9.65 19.75 -4.38
CA LEU A 7 -8.31 19.52 -4.97
C LEU A 7 -7.78 18.14 -4.63
N PHE A 8 -7.98 17.69 -3.39
CA PHE A 8 -7.54 16.39 -2.96
C PHE A 8 -8.36 15.26 -3.61
N ALA A 9 -9.68 15.42 -3.74
CA ALA A 9 -10.53 14.48 -4.47
C ALA A 9 -10.12 14.36 -5.95
N ILE A 10 -9.78 15.47 -6.60
CA ILE A 10 -9.29 15.49 -7.99
C ILE A 10 -7.92 14.78 -8.09
N LEU A 11 -7.02 15.00 -7.13
CA LEU A 11 -5.71 14.33 -7.07
C LEU A 11 -5.86 12.81 -6.86
N LEU A 12 -6.80 12.41 -6.02
CA LEU A 12 -7.13 11.00 -5.79
C LEU A 12 -7.68 10.34 -7.07
N CYS A 13 -8.61 11.01 -7.77
CA CYS A 13 -9.14 10.54 -9.04
C CYS A 13 -8.07 10.44 -10.12
N ALA A 14 -7.14 11.40 -10.19
CA ALA A 14 -6.01 11.37 -11.12
C ALA A 14 -5.04 10.22 -10.81
N ALA A 15 -4.73 9.96 -9.53
CA ALA A 15 -3.89 8.85 -9.11
C ALA A 15 -4.51 7.49 -9.43
N VAL A 16 -5.83 7.35 -9.28
CA VAL A 16 -6.59 6.14 -9.66
C VAL A 16 -6.51 5.90 -11.17
N SER A 17 -6.65 6.95 -11.97
CA SER A 17 -6.61 6.86 -13.44
C SER A 17 -5.22 6.50 -13.97
N ALA A 18 -4.15 7.02 -13.35
CA ALA A 18 -2.77 6.72 -13.74
C ALA A 18 -2.38 5.25 -13.51
N ASN A 19 -2.96 4.58 -12.52
CA ASN A 19 -2.68 3.17 -12.24
C ASN A 19 -3.40 2.19 -13.17
N ALA A 20 -4.40 2.64 -13.92
CA ALA A 20 -5.17 1.79 -14.85
C ALA A 20 -4.40 1.40 -16.13
N GLN A 21 -3.26 2.04 -16.41
CA GLN A 21 -2.46 1.82 -17.63
C GLN A 21 -1.32 0.81 -17.47
N TYR A 22 -0.98 0.40 -16.25
CA TYR A 22 0.07 -0.60 -16.03
C TYR A 22 -0.54 -1.98 -15.86
N ALA A 23 0.11 -2.97 -16.52
CA ALA A 23 -0.24 -4.39 -16.45
C ALA A 23 -0.72 -4.77 -15.05
N THR A 24 -1.90 -5.36 -14.95
CA THR A 24 -2.63 -5.65 -13.72
C THR A 24 -1.77 -6.44 -12.74
N LYS A 25 -1.13 -5.71 -11.80
CA LYS A 25 -0.50 -6.36 -10.65
C LYS A 25 -1.62 -7.04 -9.86
N PRO A 26 -1.46 -8.31 -9.47
CA PRO A 26 -2.51 -9.03 -8.78
C PRO A 26 -2.91 -8.30 -7.49
N SER A 27 -4.21 -8.23 -7.24
CA SER A 27 -4.77 -7.60 -6.05
C SER A 27 -4.50 -8.42 -4.81
N TYR A 28 -4.46 -7.78 -3.64
CA TYR A 28 -4.36 -8.48 -2.37
C TYR A 28 -5.47 -9.53 -2.19
N LYS A 29 -6.67 -9.27 -2.73
CA LYS A 29 -7.80 -10.21 -2.66
C LYS A 29 -7.49 -11.53 -3.34
N GLU A 30 -6.83 -11.50 -4.48
CA GLU A 30 -6.40 -12.70 -5.22
C GLU A 30 -5.21 -13.36 -4.53
N LEU A 31 -4.21 -12.56 -4.14
CA LEU A 31 -2.98 -13.08 -3.54
C LEU A 31 -3.20 -13.75 -2.18
N LYS A 32 -4.10 -13.24 -1.33
CA LYS A 32 -4.36 -13.81 0.00
C LYS A 32 -4.92 -15.23 -0.02
N GLU A 33 -5.46 -15.69 -1.15
CA GLU A 33 -5.95 -17.07 -1.33
C GLU A 33 -4.78 -18.03 -1.52
N VAL A 34 -3.65 -17.54 -2.03
CA VAL A 34 -2.43 -18.33 -2.28
C VAL A 34 -1.41 -18.14 -1.16
N TYR A 35 -1.23 -16.89 -0.70
CA TYR A 35 -0.19 -16.51 0.25
C TYR A 35 -0.75 -16.19 1.63
N ASN A 36 -0.30 -16.93 2.63
CA ASN A 36 -0.68 -16.66 4.03
C ASN A 36 0.33 -15.69 4.67
N PHE A 37 -0.11 -14.49 5.03
CA PHE A 37 0.72 -13.45 5.64
C PHE A 37 1.45 -13.90 6.93
N ARG A 38 0.98 -14.97 7.60
CA ARG A 38 1.63 -15.53 8.80
C ARG A 38 2.90 -16.32 8.48
N MET A 39 3.05 -16.77 7.23
CA MET A 39 4.22 -17.51 6.75
C MET A 39 5.27 -16.61 6.08
N TYR A 40 5.07 -15.30 6.14
CA TYR A 40 6.00 -14.36 5.54
C TYR A 40 7.34 -14.32 6.29
N PHE A 41 8.41 -14.41 5.51
CA PHE A 41 9.79 -14.15 5.92
C PHE A 41 10.30 -12.90 5.21
N GLU A 42 10.97 -12.02 5.95
CA GLU A 42 11.55 -10.79 5.40
C GLU A 42 12.82 -11.10 4.60
N HIS A 43 12.88 -10.55 3.40
CA HIS A 43 14.03 -10.62 2.50
C HIS A 43 14.54 -9.21 2.20
N GLU A 44 15.85 -9.06 1.99
CA GLU A 44 16.47 -7.76 1.65
C GLU A 44 15.94 -7.19 0.33
N THR A 45 15.48 -8.05 -0.59
CA THR A 45 14.94 -7.67 -1.89
C THR A 45 13.45 -7.34 -1.89
N ASP A 46 12.81 -7.35 -0.72
CA ASP A 46 11.38 -7.08 -0.60
C ASP A 46 11.05 -5.65 -1.04
N PRO A 47 10.10 -5.46 -1.96
CA PRO A 47 9.75 -4.13 -2.46
C PRO A 47 9.03 -3.26 -1.43
N TYR A 48 8.40 -3.88 -0.41
CA TYR A 48 7.65 -3.16 0.61
C TYR A 48 8.19 -3.44 2.01
N ASN A 49 8.65 -2.41 2.70
CA ASN A 49 9.01 -2.52 4.11
C ASN A 49 7.73 -2.64 4.96
N VAL A 50 7.54 -3.79 5.61
CA VAL A 50 6.33 -4.12 6.39
C VAL A 50 6.16 -3.20 7.61
N SER A 51 7.25 -2.85 8.28
CA SER A 51 7.22 -1.98 9.46
C SER A 51 6.82 -0.56 9.08
N MET A 52 7.42 -0.01 8.03
CA MET A 52 7.08 1.31 7.50
C MET A 52 5.65 1.36 6.98
N ALA A 53 5.19 0.33 6.28
CA ALA A 53 3.80 0.26 5.83
C ALA A 53 2.81 0.36 7.01
N GLY A 54 3.13 -0.28 8.14
CA GLY A 54 2.31 -0.17 9.35
C GLY A 54 2.34 1.22 9.97
N ILE A 55 3.53 1.80 10.13
CA ILE A 55 3.70 3.15 10.71
C ILE A 55 2.94 4.19 9.86
N PHE A 56 3.18 4.20 8.55
CA PHE A 56 2.47 5.11 7.65
C PHE A 56 0.95 4.84 7.62
N GLY A 57 0.52 3.58 7.74
CA GLY A 57 -0.89 3.22 7.82
C GLY A 57 -1.58 3.73 9.08
N PHE A 58 -0.84 3.90 10.18
CA PHE A 58 -1.36 4.49 11.41
C PHE A 58 -1.49 6.01 11.31
N PHE A 59 -0.43 6.71 10.89
CA PHE A 59 -0.44 8.18 10.81
C PHE A 59 -1.20 8.74 9.60
N ASN A 60 -1.25 7.98 8.52
CA ASN A 60 -1.93 8.36 7.28
C ASN A 60 -2.75 7.18 6.76
N PRO A 61 -3.94 6.94 7.33
CA PRO A 61 -4.78 5.81 6.95
C PRO A 61 -5.06 5.77 5.45
N GLY A 62 -4.81 4.63 4.82
CA GLY A 62 -5.04 4.41 3.40
C GLY A 62 -3.86 4.69 2.48
N ILE A 63 -2.90 5.56 2.83
CA ILE A 63 -1.77 5.88 1.96
C ILE A 63 -0.92 4.65 1.61
N PRO A 64 -0.49 3.80 2.56
CA PRO A 64 0.29 2.61 2.20
C PRO A 64 -0.46 1.67 1.26
N GLN A 65 -1.76 1.52 1.43
CA GLN A 65 -2.58 0.68 0.55
C GLN A 65 -2.60 1.24 -0.88
N LEU A 66 -2.70 2.57 -1.04
CA LEU A 66 -2.59 3.22 -2.36
C LEU A 66 -1.23 2.97 -3.01
N VAL A 67 -0.13 3.12 -2.26
CA VAL A 67 1.24 2.86 -2.74
C VAL A 67 1.41 1.39 -3.16
N MET A 68 0.78 0.47 -2.45
CA MET A 68 0.78 -0.95 -2.78
C MET A 68 -0.24 -1.33 -3.86
N ASN A 69 -0.83 -0.36 -4.55
CA ASN A 69 -1.80 -0.56 -5.63
C ASN A 69 -3.13 -1.22 -5.17
N GLU A 70 -3.53 -0.97 -3.91
CA GLU A 70 -4.82 -1.38 -3.35
C GLU A 70 -5.77 -0.18 -3.27
N THR A 71 -6.13 0.37 -4.43
CA THR A 71 -6.79 1.66 -4.56
C THR A 71 -8.09 1.75 -3.77
N LEU A 72 -8.97 0.74 -3.89
CA LEU A 72 -10.25 0.74 -3.18
C LEU A 72 -10.07 0.70 -1.66
N ARG A 73 -9.12 -0.12 -1.18
CA ARG A 73 -8.80 -0.21 0.25
C ARG A 73 -8.24 1.10 0.77
N GLY A 74 -7.28 1.66 0.05
CA GLY A 74 -6.69 2.96 0.37
C GLY A 74 -7.72 4.07 0.41
N ALA A 75 -8.60 4.14 -0.59
CA ALA A 75 -9.67 5.14 -0.65
C ALA A 75 -10.67 5.03 0.52
N LEU A 76 -11.02 3.80 0.93
CA LEU A 76 -11.93 3.58 2.06
C LEU A 76 -11.31 4.03 3.40
N PHE A 77 -10.06 3.66 3.68
CA PHE A 77 -9.39 4.09 4.91
C PHE A 77 -9.17 5.59 4.93
N PHE A 78 -8.68 6.15 3.83
CA PHE A 78 -8.41 7.57 3.72
C PHE A 78 -9.69 8.40 3.81
N GLY A 79 -10.73 8.02 3.06
CA GLY A 79 -12.03 8.71 3.08
C GLY A 79 -12.73 8.62 4.43
N GLY A 80 -12.69 7.46 5.07
CA GLY A 80 -13.23 7.26 6.40
C GLY A 80 -12.55 8.14 7.46
N SER A 81 -11.21 8.19 7.46
CA SER A 81 -10.42 9.06 8.32
C SER A 81 -10.72 10.55 8.06
N ALA A 82 -10.74 10.96 6.80
CA ALA A 82 -11.03 12.35 6.44
C ALA A 82 -12.43 12.80 6.89
N ILE A 83 -13.44 11.94 6.79
CA ILE A 83 -14.80 12.24 7.24
C ILE A 83 -14.86 12.35 8.77
N SER A 84 -14.24 11.40 9.51
CA SER A 84 -14.26 11.40 10.97
C SER A 84 -13.53 12.61 11.55
N LEU A 85 -12.37 12.98 10.99
CA LEU A 85 -11.64 14.19 11.37
C LEU A 85 -12.41 15.47 11.03
N TYR A 86 -13.07 15.54 9.87
CA TYR A 86 -13.90 16.67 9.51
C TYR A 86 -15.05 16.91 10.51
N LEU A 87 -15.73 15.83 10.91
CA LEU A 87 -16.81 15.92 11.92
C LEU A 87 -16.28 16.37 13.29
N ALA A 88 -15.09 15.89 13.68
CA ALA A 88 -14.45 16.30 14.92
C ALA A 88 -14.04 17.79 14.87
N GLU A 89 -13.46 18.23 13.74
CA GLU A 89 -13.06 19.64 13.54
C GLU A 89 -14.27 20.58 13.55
N ASP A 90 -15.36 20.23 12.85
CA ASP A 90 -16.59 21.00 12.84
C ASP A 90 -17.16 21.15 14.27
N ALA A 91 -17.16 20.07 15.03
CA ALA A 91 -17.59 20.11 16.44
C ALA A 91 -16.70 21.01 17.30
N VAL A 92 -15.37 21.04 17.09
CA VAL A 92 -14.44 21.96 17.78
C VAL A 92 -14.75 23.41 17.43
N GLN A 93 -15.04 23.71 16.16
CA GLN A 93 -15.42 25.05 15.73
C GLN A 93 -16.73 25.52 16.41
N GLU A 94 -17.74 24.65 16.49
CA GLU A 94 -18.98 24.97 17.18
C GLU A 94 -18.77 25.15 18.70
N LEU A 95 -17.93 24.34 19.33
CA LEU A 95 -17.54 24.51 20.74
C LEU A 95 -16.86 25.87 20.98
N SER A 96 -15.98 26.27 20.09
CA SER A 96 -15.27 27.56 20.20
C SER A 96 -16.22 28.76 20.17
N LYS A 97 -17.31 28.70 19.39
CA LYS A 97 -18.36 29.74 19.34
C LYS A 97 -19.19 29.82 20.62
N LEU A 98 -19.30 28.71 21.36
CA LEU A 98 -20.02 28.63 22.62
C LEU A 98 -19.16 29.03 23.83
N THR A 99 -17.85 29.17 23.66
CA THR A 99 -16.90 29.52 24.71
C THR A 99 -16.90 31.02 24.93
N ALA A 100 -17.20 31.50 26.14
CA ALA A 100 -17.05 32.87 26.56
C ALA A 100 -16.09 32.93 27.77
N TYR A 101 -15.63 34.14 28.11
CA TYR A 101 -14.73 34.36 29.23
C TYR A 101 -15.42 35.24 30.25
N ASP A 102 -15.31 34.90 31.53
CA ASP A 102 -15.81 35.73 32.60
C ASP A 102 -14.88 36.93 32.91
N SER A 103 -15.24 37.75 33.89
CA SER A 103 -14.43 38.90 34.30
C SER A 103 -13.07 38.55 34.91
N SER A 104 -12.87 37.28 35.29
CA SER A 104 -11.60 36.73 35.78
C SER A 104 -10.76 36.04 34.66
N GLY A 105 -11.26 36.02 33.43
CA GLY A 105 -10.62 35.39 32.31
C GLY A 105 -10.79 33.86 32.25
N GLN A 106 -11.70 33.29 33.05
CA GLN A 106 -11.98 31.86 33.02
C GLN A 106 -12.97 31.52 31.89
N PRO A 107 -12.68 30.46 31.07
CA PRO A 107 -13.57 30.06 30.01
C PRO A 107 -14.83 29.36 30.58
N TYR A 108 -16.00 29.70 30.04
CA TYR A 108 -17.26 28.99 30.32
C TYR A 108 -18.07 28.80 29.03
N TYR A 109 -18.98 27.83 29.02
CA TYR A 109 -19.88 27.63 27.90
C TYR A 109 -21.18 28.40 28.10
N THR A 110 -21.57 29.18 27.09
CA THR A 110 -22.84 29.95 27.10
C THR A 110 -24.08 29.06 27.00
N ASP A 111 -23.94 27.84 26.43
CA ASP A 111 -24.98 26.83 26.33
C ASP A 111 -24.33 25.45 26.60
N THR A 112 -24.56 24.95 27.81
CA THR A 112 -23.96 23.69 28.29
C THR A 112 -24.51 22.47 27.59
N ASP A 113 -25.78 22.47 27.15
CA ASP A 113 -26.37 21.32 26.47
C ASP A 113 -25.80 21.15 25.06
N LYS A 114 -25.67 22.27 24.32
CA LYS A 114 -25.00 22.26 23.02
C LYS A 114 -23.52 21.91 23.14
N ALA A 115 -22.83 22.46 24.15
CA ALA A 115 -21.44 22.13 24.40
C ALA A 115 -21.25 20.63 24.66
N ALA A 116 -22.12 20.03 25.50
CA ALA A 116 -22.08 18.58 25.73
C ALA A 116 -22.34 17.76 24.47
N LYS A 117 -23.26 18.20 23.58
CA LYS A 117 -23.52 17.55 22.29
C LYS A 117 -22.29 17.59 21.38
N TYR A 118 -21.68 18.75 21.18
CA TYR A 118 -20.52 18.89 20.30
C TYR A 118 -19.28 18.20 20.87
N THR A 119 -19.10 18.20 22.19
CA THR A 119 -18.04 17.40 22.82
C THR A 119 -18.19 15.92 22.53
N LYS A 120 -19.41 15.37 22.59
CA LYS A 120 -19.65 13.96 22.20
C LYS A 120 -19.34 13.68 20.72
N ILE A 121 -19.71 14.60 19.82
CA ILE A 121 -19.42 14.47 18.38
C ILE A 121 -17.90 14.50 18.15
N MET A 122 -17.20 15.45 18.76
CA MET A 122 -15.73 15.56 18.68
C MET A 122 -15.04 14.29 19.16
N LEU A 123 -15.36 13.82 20.37
CA LEU A 123 -14.77 12.61 20.95
C LEU A 123 -15.12 11.36 20.13
N GLY A 124 -16.36 11.27 19.65
CA GLY A 124 -16.80 10.19 18.78
C GLY A 124 -16.03 10.16 17.46
N GLY A 125 -15.87 11.31 16.81
CA GLY A 125 -15.08 11.44 15.58
C GLY A 125 -13.63 11.02 15.77
N LEU A 126 -12.97 11.49 16.83
CA LEU A 126 -11.59 11.11 17.17
C LEU A 126 -11.46 9.62 17.49
N ALA A 127 -12.41 9.02 18.20
CA ALA A 127 -12.40 7.59 18.51
C ALA A 127 -12.56 6.73 17.23
N VAL A 128 -13.43 7.14 16.31
CA VAL A 128 -13.61 6.47 15.01
C VAL A 128 -12.34 6.59 14.19
N ASP A 129 -11.72 7.77 14.11
CA ASP A 129 -10.47 7.97 13.38
C ASP A 129 -9.34 7.11 13.93
N LEU A 130 -9.18 7.04 15.25
CA LEU A 130 -8.21 6.16 15.89
C LEU A 130 -8.45 4.68 15.53
N GLY A 131 -9.72 4.25 15.53
CA GLY A 131 -10.09 2.91 15.10
C GLY A 131 -9.69 2.62 13.65
N ILE A 132 -9.94 3.57 12.74
CA ILE A 132 -9.54 3.51 11.33
C ILE A 132 -8.01 3.45 11.21
N ALA A 133 -7.27 4.26 11.96
CA ALA A 133 -5.81 4.29 11.96
C ALA A 133 -5.20 2.94 12.39
N ILE A 134 -5.71 2.36 13.49
CA ILE A 134 -5.27 1.04 13.97
C ILE A 134 -5.56 -0.03 12.91
N TRP A 135 -6.75 -0.02 12.34
CA TRP A 135 -7.12 -1.00 11.32
C TRP A 135 -6.28 -0.84 10.05
N SER A 136 -6.07 0.39 9.59
CA SER A 136 -5.21 0.69 8.43
C SER A 136 -3.78 0.21 8.65
N CYS A 137 -3.21 0.41 9.85
CA CYS A 137 -1.89 -0.10 10.24
C CYS A 137 -1.80 -1.64 10.08
N ILE A 138 -2.78 -2.35 10.63
CA ILE A 138 -2.82 -3.83 10.59
C ILE A 138 -2.99 -4.31 9.14
N ASP A 139 -3.91 -3.71 8.40
CA ASP A 139 -4.19 -4.07 7.01
C ASP A 139 -2.98 -3.79 6.10
N ALA A 140 -2.34 -2.63 6.23
CA ALA A 140 -1.14 -2.28 5.47
C ALA A 140 0.00 -3.29 5.66
N LYS A 141 0.25 -3.73 6.89
CA LYS A 141 1.23 -4.80 7.18
C LYS A 141 0.87 -6.12 6.51
N ARG A 142 -0.39 -6.51 6.52
CA ARG A 142 -0.85 -7.76 5.88
C ARG A 142 -0.71 -7.69 4.36
N VAL A 143 -1.10 -6.57 3.77
CA VAL A 143 -0.96 -6.33 2.32
C VAL A 143 0.50 -6.37 1.90
N ALA A 144 1.39 -5.67 2.61
CA ALA A 144 2.83 -5.66 2.35
C ALA A 144 3.42 -7.08 2.38
N LYS A 145 3.13 -7.86 3.44
CA LYS A 145 3.60 -9.24 3.57
C LYS A 145 3.19 -10.12 2.41
N VAL A 146 1.89 -10.11 2.05
CA VAL A 146 1.36 -10.96 0.98
C VAL A 146 1.95 -10.57 -0.37
N LYS A 147 2.09 -9.27 -0.64
CA LYS A 147 2.69 -8.79 -1.88
C LYS A 147 4.19 -9.10 -1.94
N ASN A 148 4.92 -8.98 -0.85
CA ASN A 148 6.32 -9.38 -0.79
C ASN A 148 6.49 -10.88 -1.09
N MET A 149 5.68 -11.76 -0.49
CA MET A 149 5.70 -13.20 -0.80
C MET A 149 5.47 -13.48 -2.29
N TYR A 150 4.53 -12.80 -2.90
CA TYR A 150 4.32 -12.88 -4.34
C TYR A 150 5.55 -12.46 -5.14
N TYR A 151 6.19 -11.33 -4.78
CA TYR A 151 7.40 -10.88 -5.44
C TYR A 151 8.57 -11.85 -5.23
N GLN A 152 8.74 -12.40 -4.03
CA GLN A 152 9.75 -13.44 -3.75
C GLN A 152 9.54 -14.66 -4.63
N ASP A 153 8.30 -15.14 -4.77
CA ASP A 153 7.97 -16.30 -5.61
C ASP A 153 8.22 -16.02 -7.10
N VAL A 154 7.80 -14.86 -7.61
CA VAL A 154 8.03 -14.46 -9.01
C VAL A 154 9.52 -14.28 -9.30
N MET A 155 10.26 -13.61 -8.42
CA MET A 155 11.72 -13.42 -8.57
C MET A 155 12.47 -14.76 -8.43
N GLY A 156 12.06 -15.61 -7.50
CA GLY A 156 12.63 -16.96 -7.35
C GLY A 156 12.43 -17.81 -8.59
N ARG A 157 11.27 -17.79 -9.21
CA ARG A 157 11.00 -18.49 -10.47
C ARG A 157 11.82 -17.93 -11.63
N GLN A 158 12.00 -16.61 -11.71
CA GLN A 158 12.83 -15.99 -12.75
C GLN A 158 14.32 -16.31 -12.57
N ALA A 159 14.78 -16.41 -11.31
CA ALA A 159 16.16 -16.80 -11.00
C ALA A 159 16.42 -18.29 -11.23
N ALA A 160 15.40 -19.14 -11.11
CA ALA A 160 15.51 -20.59 -11.30
C ALA A 160 15.67 -21.02 -12.76
N ILE A 161 15.28 -20.17 -13.73
CA ILE A 161 15.42 -20.46 -15.15
C ILE A 161 16.50 -19.55 -15.72
N LYS A 162 17.76 -19.89 -15.51
CA LYS A 162 18.87 -19.29 -16.27
C LYS A 162 19.04 -20.04 -17.58
N MET A 163 18.82 -19.33 -18.68
CA MET A 163 19.09 -19.82 -20.01
C MET A 163 20.41 -19.21 -20.49
N ASP A 164 21.46 -20.01 -20.46
CA ASP A 164 22.74 -19.65 -21.08
C ASP A 164 22.75 -20.13 -22.52
N VAL A 165 22.93 -19.19 -23.44
CA VAL A 165 23.09 -19.49 -24.87
C VAL A 165 24.53 -19.23 -25.24
N GLU A 166 25.28 -20.29 -25.47
CA GLU A 166 26.69 -20.19 -25.88
C GLU A 166 26.85 -20.65 -27.31
N PRO A 167 27.48 -19.85 -28.17
CA PRO A 167 27.91 -20.34 -29.48
C PRO A 167 29.02 -21.38 -29.30
N PHE A 168 28.90 -22.53 -29.94
CA PHE A 168 29.97 -23.51 -29.93
C PHE A 168 30.51 -23.78 -31.37
N LEU A 169 31.81 -23.94 -31.44
CA LEU A 169 32.51 -24.43 -32.61
C LEU A 169 33.13 -25.77 -32.24
N SER A 170 32.71 -26.82 -32.91
CA SER A 170 33.28 -28.17 -32.75
C SER A 170 33.90 -28.66 -34.03
N TYR A 171 35.00 -29.35 -33.91
CA TYR A 171 35.66 -30.02 -35.01
C TYR A 171 35.44 -31.53 -34.87
N THR A 172 34.60 -32.10 -35.70
CA THR A 172 34.35 -33.56 -35.68
C THR A 172 35.24 -34.24 -36.71
N PRO A 173 36.16 -35.12 -36.28
CA PRO A 173 36.94 -35.94 -37.22
C PRO A 173 36.03 -36.92 -37.94
N SER A 174 36.03 -36.90 -39.26
CA SER A 174 35.30 -37.89 -40.07
C SER A 174 36.10 -39.20 -40.08
N THR A 175 35.49 -40.26 -39.59
CA THR A 175 36.09 -41.60 -39.53
C THR A 175 36.27 -42.24 -40.90
N VAL A 176 35.72 -41.68 -42.00
CA VAL A 176 35.68 -42.27 -43.31
C VAL A 176 36.67 -41.59 -44.30
N SER A 177 37.03 -40.32 -44.11
CA SER A 177 37.86 -39.58 -45.08
C SER A 177 39.00 -38.81 -44.47
N GLY A 178 39.28 -38.89 -43.18
CA GLY A 178 40.37 -38.14 -42.53
C GLY A 178 40.20 -36.61 -42.53
N SER A 179 39.09 -36.09 -43.04
CA SER A 179 38.84 -34.67 -43.15
C SER A 179 38.12 -34.20 -41.90
N VAL A 180 38.58 -33.09 -41.30
CA VAL A 180 37.93 -32.43 -40.15
C VAL A 180 36.84 -31.51 -40.69
N LYS A 181 35.61 -31.75 -40.33
CA LYS A 181 34.49 -30.85 -40.68
C LYS A 181 34.16 -29.92 -39.50
N PRO A 182 34.17 -28.62 -39.73
CA PRO A 182 33.72 -27.69 -38.69
C PRO A 182 32.20 -27.80 -38.53
N ALA A 183 31.73 -27.93 -37.31
CA ALA A 183 30.33 -27.80 -36.93
C ALA A 183 30.19 -26.57 -36.03
N ALA A 184 29.32 -25.67 -36.43
CA ALA A 184 28.97 -24.49 -35.62
C ALA A 184 27.50 -24.59 -35.21
N GLY A 185 27.22 -24.26 -33.98
CA GLY A 185 25.85 -24.30 -33.43
C GLY A 185 25.68 -23.41 -32.24
N LEU A 186 24.46 -23.37 -31.72
CA LEU A 186 24.11 -22.72 -30.46
C LEU A 186 23.78 -23.81 -29.43
N SER A 187 24.50 -23.79 -28.32
CA SER A 187 24.21 -24.63 -27.16
C SER A 187 23.30 -23.84 -26.19
N MET A 188 22.17 -24.42 -25.86
CA MET A 188 21.26 -23.87 -24.84
C MET A 188 21.38 -24.69 -23.56
N LYS A 189 21.87 -24.07 -22.50
CA LYS A 189 21.99 -24.68 -21.18
C LYS A 189 20.91 -24.10 -20.26
N PHE A 190 20.00 -24.95 -19.81
CA PHE A 190 18.99 -24.59 -18.78
C PHE A 190 19.55 -25.04 -17.44
N SER A 191 19.64 -24.07 -16.49
CA SER A 191 19.92 -24.35 -15.08
C SER A 191 18.63 -24.12 -14.30
N PHE A 192 18.18 -25.12 -13.56
CA PHE A 192 17.00 -25.09 -12.70
C PHE A 192 17.41 -24.90 -11.25
#